data_cd2ed1ec6701c116dedb342edac7014f
#
_entry.id   cd2ed1ec6701c116dedb342edac7014f
#
_cell.length_a   1.000
_cell.length_b   1.000
_cell.length_c   1.000
_cell.angle_alpha   90.00
_cell.angle_beta   90.00
_cell.angle_gamma   90.00
#
_symmetry.space_group_name_H-M   'P 1'
#
loop_
_entity.id
_entity.type
_entity.pdbx_description
1 polymer ?
#
loop_
_entity_poly.entity_id
_entity_poly.type
_entity_poly.pdbx_seq_one_letter_code
_entity_poly.pdbx_strand_id
1 'polypeptide(L)'
;MKRYDIFISYRRTSYETANLIATRLRAAGYSVFFDLETMRSGKFNAQLYDVIDSCQDFILVLSADSLDRCANTDDWVRLEACRAMDKGKNIIPVMLNGFAWPAPMPKGMEELRNYQALTASSIEYFDLAIQKLQQRYLKSKPHFPIRKALKIAGTAAAALVAFILIMWQVFLAISKDTCQRYATIITKEAAQVHTLAETNHTLKQDWEQFDNALNYERNPKRIRQLQDDMIGKIDFAIKEIETDWSVSPSALAIGPYQGFLLSLHGINSEELSASPQLAAMYHNDFIDMLNIVRASVEDPTAISRRYSTALFKFSEYSFNAYYAAALSELTHFPGNTRTTFEELSKHWTYFPAQYKLGEDESYYENIINTEQKRADDVLSKYEGYLEQKDAELEDLERRSDALEEKINSLSNN
;
A
#
# COMPACT_ATOMS: atom_id res chain seq x y z
N MET A 1 -28.67 25.25 47.88
CA MET A 1 -28.03 26.39 47.20
C MET A 1 -26.96 25.90 46.22
N LYS A 2 -26.82 26.55 45.08
CA LYS A 2 -25.72 26.21 44.14
C LYS A 2 -24.41 26.70 44.73
N ARG A 3 -23.44 25.84 44.90
CA ARG A 3 -22.12 26.18 45.45
C ARG A 3 -21.22 26.68 44.32
N TYR A 4 -20.60 27.82 44.54
CA TYR A 4 -19.67 28.41 43.61
C TYR A 4 -18.23 28.35 44.15
N ASP A 5 -17.27 28.20 43.28
CA ASP A 5 -15.85 28.16 43.67
C ASP A 5 -15.28 29.57 43.81
N ILE A 6 -15.72 30.48 42.92
CA ILE A 6 -15.19 31.80 42.76
C ILE A 6 -16.34 32.82 42.78
N PHE A 7 -16.15 33.92 43.54
CA PHE A 7 -16.97 35.11 43.50
C PHE A 7 -16.21 36.22 42.80
N ILE A 8 -16.85 36.94 41.87
CA ILE A 8 -16.27 38.12 41.22
C ILE A 8 -17.02 39.39 41.64
N SER A 9 -16.34 40.26 42.40
CA SER A 9 -16.83 41.61 42.77
C SER A 9 -16.25 42.65 41.80
N TYR A 10 -17.09 43.52 41.31
CA TYR A 10 -16.69 44.54 40.32
C TYR A 10 -17.63 45.77 40.31
N ARG A 11 -17.14 46.89 39.78
CA ARG A 11 -17.99 48.04 39.43
C ARG A 11 -18.63 47.84 38.06
N ARG A 12 -19.82 48.39 37.86
CA ARG A 12 -20.49 48.30 36.56
C ARG A 12 -19.67 48.87 35.41
N THR A 13 -18.83 49.88 35.70
CA THR A 13 -17.85 50.42 34.73
C THR A 13 -16.83 49.37 34.24
N SER A 14 -16.61 48.33 35.01
CA SER A 14 -15.69 47.22 34.67
C SER A 14 -16.38 45.93 34.27
N TYR A 15 -17.69 46.01 33.93
CA TYR A 15 -18.54 44.83 33.60
C TYR A 15 -17.93 43.93 32.50
N GLU A 16 -17.50 44.54 31.40
CA GLU A 16 -16.95 43.78 30.24
C GLU A 16 -15.74 42.95 30.65
N THR A 17 -14.79 43.54 31.38
CA THR A 17 -13.58 42.87 31.84
C THR A 17 -13.92 41.76 32.86
N ALA A 18 -14.83 42.06 33.83
CA ALA A 18 -15.25 41.08 34.81
C ALA A 18 -16.01 39.91 34.18
N ASN A 19 -16.86 40.18 33.16
CA ASN A 19 -17.53 39.15 32.37
C ASN A 19 -16.55 38.31 31.57
N LEU A 20 -15.53 38.89 30.98
CA LEU A 20 -14.51 38.16 30.26
C LEU A 20 -13.71 37.24 31.20
N ILE A 21 -13.34 37.69 32.40
CA ILE A 21 -12.75 36.86 33.45
C ILE A 21 -13.66 35.70 33.81
N ALA A 22 -14.96 35.98 34.09
CA ALA A 22 -15.93 34.97 34.45
C ALA A 22 -16.10 33.90 33.36
N THR A 23 -16.18 34.34 32.10
CA THR A 23 -16.35 33.47 30.93
C THR A 23 -15.13 32.57 30.75
N ARG A 24 -13.91 33.11 30.85
CA ARG A 24 -12.67 32.30 30.73
C ARG A 24 -12.52 31.28 31.88
N LEU A 25 -12.86 31.67 33.11
CA LEU A 25 -12.83 30.74 34.26
C LEU A 25 -13.89 29.66 34.15
N ARG A 26 -15.10 30.00 33.69
CA ARG A 26 -16.16 29.00 33.43
C ARG A 26 -15.76 28.02 32.35
N ALA A 27 -15.16 28.52 31.25
CA ALA A 27 -14.63 27.68 30.19
C ALA A 27 -13.51 26.74 30.68
N ALA A 28 -12.74 27.18 31.68
CA ALA A 28 -11.73 26.36 32.33
C ALA A 28 -12.29 25.38 33.38
N GLY A 29 -13.61 25.36 33.58
CA GLY A 29 -14.27 24.37 34.45
C GLY A 29 -14.53 24.86 35.88
N TYR A 30 -14.33 26.15 36.20
CA TYR A 30 -14.66 26.70 37.51
C TYR A 30 -16.14 27.06 37.60
N SER A 31 -16.74 26.90 38.80
CA SER A 31 -18.09 27.42 39.10
C SER A 31 -17.96 28.86 39.58
N VAL A 32 -18.30 29.81 38.73
CA VAL A 32 -18.11 31.23 38.98
C VAL A 32 -19.44 31.92 39.22
N PHE A 33 -19.54 32.59 40.39
CA PHE A 33 -20.60 33.55 40.62
C PHE A 33 -20.17 34.91 40.04
N PHE A 34 -20.97 35.35 39.11
CA PHE A 34 -20.82 36.64 38.42
C PHE A 34 -22.21 37.10 38.01
N ASP A 35 -22.50 38.36 38.31
CA ASP A 35 -23.78 39.01 37.95
C ASP A 35 -24.96 38.86 38.91
N LEU A 36 -25.44 40.03 39.28
CA LEU A 36 -26.55 40.27 40.20
C LEU A 36 -27.92 40.13 39.55
N GLU A 37 -28.02 40.08 38.21
CA GLU A 37 -29.31 40.02 37.50
C GLU A 37 -30.06 38.68 37.71
N THR A 38 -29.38 37.65 38.18
CA THR A 38 -29.99 36.37 38.48
C THR A 38 -30.70 36.30 39.84
N MET A 39 -30.56 37.31 40.69
CA MET A 39 -31.20 37.38 41.99
C MET A 39 -32.36 38.35 41.98
N ARG A 40 -33.59 37.82 41.79
CA ARG A 40 -34.82 38.59 41.85
C ARG A 40 -35.36 38.66 43.28
N SER A 41 -35.57 39.91 43.74
CA SER A 41 -36.42 40.43 44.82
C SER A 41 -36.31 39.88 46.27
N GLY A 42 -36.16 40.79 47.22
CA GLY A 42 -36.72 40.76 48.58
C GLY A 42 -35.84 40.32 49.77
N LYS A 43 -34.78 39.54 49.56
CA LYS A 43 -33.76 39.16 50.61
C LYS A 43 -32.33 39.12 50.01
N PHE A 44 -32.03 40.13 49.23
CA PHE A 44 -30.84 40.18 48.40
C PHE A 44 -29.54 40.08 49.18
N ASN A 45 -29.43 40.80 50.31
CA ASN A 45 -28.17 40.86 51.06
C ASN A 45 -27.81 39.51 51.70
N ALA A 46 -28.79 38.77 52.25
CA ALA A 46 -28.51 37.49 52.89
C ALA A 46 -28.05 36.42 51.88
N GLN A 47 -28.67 36.37 50.69
CA GLN A 47 -28.27 35.43 49.66
C GLN A 47 -26.89 35.71 49.07
N LEU A 48 -26.52 37.00 48.90
CA LEU A 48 -25.25 37.42 48.42
C LEU A 48 -24.11 37.03 49.43
N TYR A 49 -24.35 37.26 50.70
CA TYR A 49 -23.41 36.85 51.75
C TYR A 49 -23.27 35.37 51.83
N ASP A 50 -24.35 34.55 51.69
CA ASP A 50 -24.24 33.11 51.62
C ASP A 50 -23.41 32.62 50.43
N VAL A 51 -23.46 33.28 49.28
CA VAL A 51 -22.63 32.97 48.13
C VAL A 51 -21.15 33.26 48.45
N ILE A 52 -20.84 34.46 48.97
CA ILE A 52 -19.46 34.83 49.37
C ILE A 52 -18.95 33.82 50.40
N ASP A 53 -19.77 33.49 51.42
CA ASP A 53 -19.40 32.54 52.48
C ASP A 53 -19.12 31.13 51.96
N SER A 54 -19.78 30.73 50.86
CA SER A 54 -19.59 29.42 50.24
C SER A 54 -18.43 29.34 49.25
N CYS A 55 -17.99 30.47 48.68
CA CYS A 55 -16.87 30.53 47.77
C CYS A 55 -15.52 30.33 48.45
N GLN A 56 -14.55 29.79 47.76
CA GLN A 56 -13.16 29.69 48.25
C GLN A 56 -12.35 30.94 47.81
N ASP A 57 -12.53 31.37 46.57
CA ASP A 57 -11.81 32.48 45.98
C ASP A 57 -12.74 33.68 45.75
N PHE A 58 -12.23 34.86 46.07
CA PHE A 58 -12.91 36.12 45.88
C PHE A 58 -12.06 37.03 45.00
N ILE A 59 -12.48 37.28 43.77
CA ILE A 59 -11.82 38.16 42.80
C ILE A 59 -12.41 39.53 42.92
N LEU A 60 -11.57 40.54 43.19
CA LEU A 60 -11.96 41.95 43.24
C LEU A 60 -11.39 42.69 42.03
N VAL A 61 -12.23 43.03 41.06
CA VAL A 61 -11.80 43.77 39.85
C VAL A 61 -11.72 45.25 40.15
N LEU A 62 -10.54 45.80 40.02
CA LEU A 62 -10.18 47.18 40.41
C LEU A 62 -9.87 48.04 39.19
N SER A 63 -10.78 48.87 38.75
CA SER A 63 -10.62 49.97 37.79
C SER A 63 -10.32 51.29 38.52
N ALA A 64 -9.96 52.34 37.78
CA ALA A 64 -9.60 53.65 38.35
C ALA A 64 -10.59 54.17 39.37
N ASP A 65 -11.89 53.91 39.16
CA ASP A 65 -13.02 54.42 39.98
C ASP A 65 -13.58 53.34 40.96
N SER A 66 -12.98 52.17 41.03
CA SER A 66 -13.56 51.04 41.76
C SER A 66 -13.84 51.29 43.25
N LEU A 67 -12.96 52.04 43.89
CA LEU A 67 -13.01 52.26 45.32
C LEU A 67 -13.55 53.66 45.72
N ASP A 68 -13.86 54.54 44.77
CA ASP A 68 -14.30 55.92 45.03
C ASP A 68 -15.56 56.00 45.91
N ARG A 69 -16.49 55.10 45.72
CA ARG A 69 -17.75 55.06 46.50
C ARG A 69 -17.62 54.29 47.80
N CYS A 70 -16.48 53.58 48.02
CA CYS A 70 -16.30 52.72 49.19
C CYS A 70 -16.13 53.54 50.50
N ALA A 71 -16.06 54.85 50.46
CA ALA A 71 -16.23 55.73 51.65
C ALA A 71 -17.64 55.62 52.25
N ASN A 72 -18.67 55.31 51.42
CA ASN A 72 -20.00 55.01 51.91
C ASN A 72 -20.13 53.57 52.47
N THR A 73 -20.67 53.46 53.68
CA THR A 73 -20.85 52.19 54.39
C THR A 73 -21.78 51.20 53.67
N ASP A 74 -22.72 51.71 52.84
CA ASP A 74 -23.71 50.95 52.15
C ASP A 74 -23.29 50.54 50.70
N ASP A 75 -22.03 50.87 50.32
CA ASP A 75 -21.52 50.54 49.02
C ASP A 75 -21.30 49.01 48.84
N TRP A 76 -21.81 48.46 47.75
CA TRP A 76 -21.79 47.03 47.51
C TRP A 76 -20.37 46.45 47.42
N VAL A 77 -19.50 47.06 46.65
CA VAL A 77 -18.12 46.57 46.53
C VAL A 77 -17.41 46.52 47.87
N ARG A 78 -17.66 47.57 48.73
CA ARG A 78 -17.19 47.61 50.09
C ARG A 78 -17.77 46.47 50.92
N LEU A 79 -19.08 46.26 50.92
CA LEU A 79 -19.76 45.23 51.72
C LEU A 79 -19.29 43.82 51.34
N GLU A 80 -19.13 43.55 50.04
CA GLU A 80 -18.62 42.31 49.50
C GLU A 80 -17.17 42.06 49.90
N ALA A 81 -16.30 43.04 49.75
CA ALA A 81 -14.87 42.95 50.10
C ALA A 81 -14.68 42.80 51.60
N CYS A 82 -15.36 43.59 52.42
CA CYS A 82 -15.31 43.42 53.89
C CYS A 82 -15.81 42.03 54.31
N ARG A 83 -16.93 41.53 53.73
CA ARG A 83 -17.43 40.20 54.02
C ARG A 83 -16.43 39.10 53.65
N ALA A 84 -15.77 39.24 52.50
CA ALA A 84 -14.73 38.31 52.07
C ALA A 84 -13.51 38.28 53.03
N MET A 85 -13.10 39.46 53.50
CA MET A 85 -12.01 39.60 54.52
C MET A 85 -12.43 38.97 55.85
N ASP A 86 -13.60 39.29 56.37
CA ASP A 86 -14.11 38.78 57.64
C ASP A 86 -14.24 37.22 57.60
N LYS A 87 -14.53 36.66 56.46
CA LYS A 87 -14.63 35.20 56.24
C LYS A 87 -13.32 34.52 55.88
N GLY A 88 -12.22 35.25 55.83
CA GLY A 88 -10.88 34.73 55.51
C GLY A 88 -10.80 34.10 54.12
N LYS A 89 -11.53 34.69 53.13
CA LYS A 89 -11.50 34.18 51.74
C LYS A 89 -10.15 34.44 51.12
N ASN A 90 -9.83 33.64 50.10
CA ASN A 90 -8.67 33.94 49.24
C ASN A 90 -9.02 35.13 48.33
N ILE A 91 -8.63 36.34 48.79
CA ILE A 91 -8.91 37.57 48.08
C ILE A 91 -7.84 37.85 47.03
N ILE A 92 -8.26 38.10 45.80
CA ILE A 92 -7.39 38.31 44.65
C ILE A 92 -7.78 39.63 43.99
N PRO A 93 -7.09 40.75 44.35
CA PRO A 93 -7.27 42.00 43.63
C PRO A 93 -6.76 41.89 42.19
N VAL A 94 -7.59 42.16 41.21
CA VAL A 94 -7.24 42.22 39.78
C VAL A 94 -7.22 43.70 39.37
N MET A 95 -6.04 44.25 39.27
CA MET A 95 -5.81 45.69 38.99
C MET A 95 -5.83 45.91 37.48
N LEU A 96 -6.76 46.72 37.02
CA LEU A 96 -6.88 47.19 35.65
C LEU A 96 -6.06 48.45 35.43
N ASN A 97 -5.91 48.83 34.14
CA ASN A 97 -5.19 50.06 33.81
C ASN A 97 -5.80 51.29 34.47
N GLY A 98 -4.95 52.15 35.01
CA GLY A 98 -5.35 53.39 35.69
C GLY A 98 -5.77 53.22 37.14
N PHE A 99 -5.79 52.01 37.71
CA PHE A 99 -6.09 51.83 39.12
C PHE A 99 -4.91 52.27 40.02
N ALA A 100 -5.24 53.04 41.04
CA ALA A 100 -4.32 53.38 42.14
C ALA A 100 -5.02 53.23 43.47
N TRP A 101 -4.31 52.74 44.48
CA TRP A 101 -4.86 52.64 45.82
C TRP A 101 -5.17 54.01 46.40
N PRO A 102 -6.41 54.26 46.88
CA PRO A 102 -6.73 55.54 47.44
C PRO A 102 -5.95 55.81 48.76
N ALA A 103 -5.66 57.07 49.01
CA ALA A 103 -5.01 57.52 50.24
C ALA A 103 -5.81 58.67 50.84
N PRO A 104 -6.54 58.47 51.97
CA PRO A 104 -6.58 57.27 52.78
C PRO A 104 -7.44 56.15 52.19
N MET A 105 -7.19 54.87 52.61
CA MET A 105 -8.08 53.78 52.28
C MET A 105 -9.44 53.91 52.93
N PRO A 106 -10.53 53.40 52.32
CA PRO A 106 -11.85 53.35 52.99
C PRO A 106 -11.76 52.53 54.27
N LYS A 107 -12.42 53.01 55.33
CA LYS A 107 -12.41 52.35 56.66
C LYS A 107 -12.91 50.91 56.58
N GLY A 108 -12.11 49.98 57.09
CA GLY A 108 -12.37 48.51 57.09
C GLY A 108 -11.90 47.81 55.78
N MET A 109 -11.25 48.54 54.87
CA MET A 109 -10.67 47.94 53.65
C MET A 109 -9.12 48.13 53.58
N GLU A 110 -8.52 48.56 54.66
CA GLU A 110 -7.08 48.86 54.76
C GLU A 110 -6.23 47.67 54.40
N GLU A 111 -6.66 46.49 54.82
CA GLU A 111 -5.94 45.22 54.59
C GLU A 111 -5.89 44.79 53.13
N LEU A 112 -6.77 45.32 52.27
CA LEU A 112 -6.80 44.95 50.85
C LEU A 112 -5.45 45.22 50.14
N ARG A 113 -4.68 46.19 50.57
CA ARG A 113 -3.35 46.46 50.05
C ARG A 113 -2.32 45.39 50.31
N ASN A 114 -2.57 44.55 51.33
CA ASN A 114 -1.68 43.49 51.74
C ASN A 114 -1.88 42.17 50.92
N TYR A 115 -2.97 42.07 50.18
CA TYR A 115 -3.22 40.92 49.30
C TYR A 115 -2.38 41.03 48.04
N GLN A 116 -1.91 39.87 47.57
CA GLN A 116 -1.16 39.81 46.32
C GLN A 116 -2.06 40.10 45.15
N ALA A 117 -1.85 41.21 44.50
CA ALA A 117 -2.63 41.66 43.35
C ALA A 117 -2.11 41.12 42.03
N LEU A 118 -3.03 40.82 41.11
CA LEU A 118 -2.73 40.48 39.72
C LEU A 118 -2.98 41.75 38.85
N THR A 119 -1.99 42.18 38.08
CA THR A 119 -2.16 43.27 37.11
C THR A 119 -2.65 42.71 35.78
N ALA A 120 -3.80 43.20 35.30
CA ALA A 120 -4.39 42.89 34.01
C ALA A 120 -4.63 44.18 33.21
N SER A 121 -3.53 44.84 32.84
CA SER A 121 -3.54 46.20 32.28
C SER A 121 -3.66 46.27 30.76
N SER A 122 -3.50 45.20 30.01
CA SER A 122 -3.54 45.17 28.54
C SER A 122 -4.35 43.96 28.02
N ILE A 123 -5.14 44.22 26.97
CA ILE A 123 -5.88 43.16 26.27
C ILE A 123 -4.94 42.13 25.67
N GLU A 124 -3.77 42.52 25.19
CA GLU A 124 -2.77 41.62 24.59
C GLU A 124 -2.23 40.59 25.58
N TYR A 125 -2.16 40.91 26.86
CA TYR A 125 -1.65 40.04 27.92
C TYR A 125 -2.78 39.41 28.77
N PHE A 126 -4.03 39.62 28.38
CA PHE A 126 -5.17 39.22 29.18
C PHE A 126 -5.22 37.68 29.38
N ASP A 127 -5.02 36.91 28.32
CA ASP A 127 -5.01 35.43 28.43
C ASP A 127 -3.84 34.93 29.30
N LEU A 128 -2.71 35.62 29.28
CA LEU A 128 -1.59 35.35 30.20
C LEU A 128 -1.94 35.67 31.64
N ALA A 129 -2.67 36.80 31.89
CA ALA A 129 -3.16 37.16 33.20
C ALA A 129 -4.16 36.10 33.76
N ILE A 130 -5.09 35.58 32.91
CA ILE A 130 -5.99 34.50 33.27
C ILE A 130 -5.23 33.21 33.59
N GLN A 131 -4.23 32.88 32.80
CA GLN A 131 -3.39 31.70 33.07
C GLN A 131 -2.65 31.84 34.41
N LYS A 132 -2.06 33.02 34.69
CA LYS A 132 -1.43 33.29 35.99
C LYS A 132 -2.43 33.24 37.14
N LEU A 133 -3.65 33.76 36.94
CA LEU A 133 -4.73 33.71 37.91
C LEU A 133 -5.04 32.27 38.30
N GLN A 134 -5.20 31.41 37.32
CA GLN A 134 -5.50 29.99 37.51
C GLN A 134 -4.37 29.20 38.16
N GLN A 135 -3.13 29.48 37.78
CA GLN A 135 -1.97 28.68 38.24
C GLN A 135 -1.44 29.11 39.60
N ARG A 136 -1.54 30.41 39.95
CA ARG A 136 -0.83 30.95 41.10
C ARG A 136 -1.71 31.58 42.19
N TYR A 137 -2.92 32.03 41.82
CA TYR A 137 -3.77 32.83 42.72
C TYR A 137 -4.97 32.08 43.21
N LEU A 138 -5.62 31.28 42.32
CA LEU A 138 -6.81 30.51 42.71
C LEU A 138 -6.44 29.32 43.60
N LYS A 139 -7.20 29.12 44.67
CA LYS A 139 -7.16 27.94 45.55
C LYS A 139 -8.19 26.89 45.12
N SER A 140 -9.25 27.29 44.42
CA SER A 140 -10.25 26.39 43.87
C SER A 140 -9.67 25.56 42.68
N LYS A 141 -10.18 24.34 42.52
CA LYS A 141 -9.81 23.47 41.42
C LYS A 141 -10.93 23.40 40.39
N PRO A 142 -10.62 23.34 39.09
CA PRO A 142 -11.65 23.23 38.06
C PRO A 142 -12.39 21.88 38.14
N HIS A 143 -13.69 21.91 37.93
CA HIS A 143 -14.55 20.74 37.87
C HIS A 143 -14.65 20.22 36.43
N PHE A 144 -13.77 19.31 36.03
CA PHE A 144 -13.91 18.62 34.75
C PHE A 144 -14.96 17.54 34.89
N PRO A 145 -15.99 17.47 34.02
CA PRO A 145 -16.98 16.41 34.03
C PRO A 145 -16.36 15.11 33.49
N ILE A 146 -15.52 14.45 34.30
CA ILE A 146 -14.77 13.23 33.95
C ILE A 146 -15.67 12.18 33.28
N ARG A 147 -16.93 12.02 33.76
CA ARG A 147 -17.88 11.08 33.17
C ARG A 147 -18.31 11.45 31.73
N LYS A 148 -18.41 12.74 31.38
CA LYS A 148 -18.68 13.17 30.00
C LYS A 148 -17.45 13.04 29.12
N ALA A 149 -16.27 13.38 29.62
CA ALA A 149 -15.00 13.23 28.92
C ALA A 149 -14.69 11.75 28.63
N LEU A 150 -14.93 10.85 29.61
CA LEU A 150 -14.75 9.41 29.41
C LEU A 150 -15.72 8.82 28.37
N LYS A 151 -16.99 9.27 28.37
CA LYS A 151 -17.96 8.82 27.34
C LYS A 151 -17.56 9.29 25.94
N ILE A 152 -17.14 10.54 25.77
CA ILE A 152 -16.69 11.08 24.48
C ILE A 152 -15.40 10.38 24.04
N ALA A 153 -14.44 10.16 24.94
CA ALA A 153 -13.22 9.43 24.64
C ALA A 153 -13.51 7.97 24.27
N GLY A 154 -14.42 7.31 24.95
CA GLY A 154 -14.83 5.93 24.67
C GLY A 154 -15.53 5.79 23.31
N THR A 155 -16.42 6.71 22.96
CA THR A 155 -17.08 6.72 21.64
C THR A 155 -16.09 7.04 20.51
N ALA A 156 -15.17 7.97 20.72
CA ALA A 156 -14.12 8.30 19.74
C ALA A 156 -13.15 7.11 19.53
N ALA A 157 -12.75 6.42 20.59
CA ALA A 157 -11.93 5.21 20.51
C ALA A 157 -12.64 4.07 19.78
N ALA A 158 -13.93 3.84 20.06
CA ALA A 158 -14.74 2.84 19.37
C ALA A 158 -14.91 3.17 17.87
N ALA A 159 -15.13 4.44 17.54
CA ALA A 159 -15.21 4.91 16.15
C ALA A 159 -13.88 4.74 15.41
N LEU A 160 -12.75 5.01 16.07
CA LEU A 160 -11.41 4.80 15.50
C LEU A 160 -11.15 3.32 15.23
N VAL A 161 -11.47 2.44 16.18
CA VAL A 161 -11.34 0.98 15.99
C VAL A 161 -12.23 0.50 14.84
N ALA A 162 -13.49 0.96 14.77
CA ALA A 162 -14.38 0.61 13.67
C ALA A 162 -13.84 1.12 12.32
N PHE A 163 -13.30 2.33 12.27
CA PHE A 163 -12.66 2.87 11.07
C PHE A 163 -11.45 2.05 10.63
N ILE A 164 -10.57 1.67 11.58
CA ILE A 164 -9.41 0.80 11.29
C ILE A 164 -9.86 -0.55 10.75
N LEU A 165 -10.90 -1.16 11.33
CA LEU A 165 -11.44 -2.44 10.86
C LEU A 165 -12.02 -2.33 9.45
N ILE A 166 -12.77 -1.26 9.15
CA ILE A 166 -13.30 -0.99 7.80
C ILE A 166 -12.15 -0.81 6.81
N MET A 167 -11.15 0.02 7.15
CA MET A 167 -9.98 0.24 6.28
C MET A 167 -9.22 -1.05 6.04
N TRP A 168 -9.11 -1.91 7.06
CA TRP A 168 -8.50 -3.23 6.93
C TRP A 168 -9.28 -4.13 5.97
N GLN A 169 -10.61 -4.16 6.05
CA GLN A 169 -11.46 -4.91 5.11
C GLN A 169 -11.35 -4.39 3.67
N VAL A 170 -11.33 -3.07 3.51
CA VAL A 170 -11.12 -2.44 2.19
C VAL A 170 -9.73 -2.79 1.64
N PHE A 171 -8.71 -2.75 2.47
CA PHE A 171 -7.35 -3.14 2.10
C PHE A 171 -7.29 -4.60 1.64
N LEU A 172 -7.89 -5.53 2.39
CA LEU A 172 -7.95 -6.95 2.01
C LEU A 172 -8.70 -7.17 0.70
N ALA A 173 -9.81 -6.44 0.49
CA ALA A 173 -10.58 -6.52 -0.75
C ALA A 173 -9.77 -6.04 -1.97
N ILE A 174 -9.06 -4.91 -1.84
CA ILE A 174 -8.20 -4.36 -2.89
C ILE A 174 -7.02 -5.32 -3.18
N SER A 175 -6.40 -5.87 -2.12
CA SER A 175 -5.32 -6.84 -2.26
C SER A 175 -5.77 -8.07 -3.03
N LYS A 176 -6.94 -8.62 -2.67
CA LYS A 176 -7.54 -9.77 -3.36
C LYS A 176 -7.86 -9.47 -4.83
N ASP A 177 -8.49 -8.32 -5.11
CA ASP A 177 -8.80 -7.90 -6.49
C ASP A 177 -7.54 -7.74 -7.33
N THR A 178 -6.49 -7.13 -6.76
CA THR A 178 -5.19 -6.99 -7.42
C THR A 178 -4.60 -8.34 -7.76
N CYS A 179 -4.51 -9.25 -6.80
CA CYS A 179 -4.01 -10.60 -7.02
C CYS A 179 -4.82 -11.34 -8.10
N GLN A 180 -6.15 -11.29 -8.03
CA GLN A 180 -7.01 -11.96 -9.00
C GLN A 180 -6.82 -11.44 -10.43
N ARG A 181 -6.64 -10.13 -10.58
CA ARG A 181 -6.36 -9.50 -11.87
C ARG A 181 -5.06 -10.00 -12.50
N TYR A 182 -3.97 -10.03 -11.74
CA TYR A 182 -2.69 -10.50 -12.22
C TYR A 182 -2.67 -12.02 -12.44
N ALA A 183 -3.31 -12.80 -11.58
CA ALA A 183 -3.50 -14.23 -11.81
C ALA A 183 -4.21 -14.52 -13.14
N THR A 184 -5.23 -13.72 -13.49
CA THR A 184 -5.93 -13.86 -14.77
C THR A 184 -5.02 -13.57 -15.96
N ILE A 185 -4.08 -12.62 -15.83
CA ILE A 185 -3.11 -12.31 -16.89
C ILE A 185 -2.17 -13.51 -17.09
N ILE A 186 -1.51 -13.99 -16.04
CA ILE A 186 -0.62 -15.16 -16.11
C ILE A 186 -1.36 -16.38 -16.70
N THR A 187 -2.58 -16.60 -16.27
CA THR A 187 -3.41 -17.69 -16.75
C THR A 187 -3.67 -17.60 -18.25
N LYS A 188 -3.93 -16.37 -18.75
CA LYS A 188 -4.12 -16.14 -20.19
C LYS A 188 -2.83 -16.34 -20.98
N GLU A 189 -1.71 -15.87 -20.47
CA GLU A 189 -0.39 -16.06 -21.07
C GLU A 189 -0.03 -17.54 -21.12
N ALA A 190 -0.22 -18.25 -20.00
CA ALA A 190 0.01 -19.69 -19.93
C ALA A 190 -0.86 -20.47 -20.92
N ALA A 191 -2.12 -20.07 -21.13
CA ALA A 191 -2.99 -20.68 -22.13
C ALA A 191 -2.47 -20.48 -23.55
N GLN A 192 -1.93 -19.31 -23.86
CA GLN A 192 -1.36 -19.04 -25.19
C GLN A 192 -0.07 -19.83 -25.44
N VAL A 193 0.84 -19.89 -24.46
CA VAL A 193 2.04 -20.73 -24.55
C VAL A 193 1.65 -22.21 -24.64
N HIS A 194 0.55 -22.61 -24.00
CA HIS A 194 0.03 -23.98 -24.14
C HIS A 194 -0.33 -24.32 -25.59
N THR A 195 -0.97 -23.40 -26.31
CA THR A 195 -1.27 -23.60 -27.74
C THR A 195 0.02 -23.85 -28.55
N LEU A 196 1.12 -23.18 -28.22
CA LEU A 196 2.43 -23.44 -28.85
C LEU A 196 2.91 -24.88 -28.54
N ALA A 197 2.76 -25.32 -27.29
CA ALA A 197 3.17 -26.66 -26.88
C ALA A 197 2.34 -27.76 -27.56
N GLU A 198 1.02 -27.60 -27.71
CA GLU A 198 0.15 -28.51 -28.46
C GLU A 198 0.53 -28.58 -29.94
N THR A 199 0.80 -27.41 -30.53
CA THR A 199 1.28 -27.32 -31.90
C THR A 199 2.63 -28.02 -32.06
N ASN A 200 3.57 -27.80 -31.13
CA ASN A 200 4.86 -28.48 -31.11
C ASN A 200 4.69 -30.00 -31.03
N HIS A 201 3.80 -30.48 -30.16
CA HIS A 201 3.53 -31.89 -29.99
C HIS A 201 2.99 -32.53 -31.28
N THR A 202 2.02 -31.88 -31.92
CA THR A 202 1.40 -32.33 -33.17
C THR A 202 2.42 -32.35 -34.30
N LEU A 203 3.14 -31.27 -34.52
CA LEU A 203 4.14 -31.17 -35.57
C LEU A 203 5.33 -32.12 -35.35
N LYS A 204 5.72 -32.37 -34.09
CA LYS A 204 6.72 -33.39 -33.73
C LYS A 204 6.31 -34.78 -34.20
N GLN A 205 5.05 -35.18 -33.98
CA GLN A 205 4.54 -36.44 -34.47
C GLN A 205 4.51 -36.53 -35.99
N ASP A 206 4.09 -35.46 -36.67
CA ASP A 206 4.11 -35.34 -38.11
C ASP A 206 5.54 -35.41 -38.66
N TRP A 207 6.47 -34.72 -38.00
CA TRP A 207 7.91 -34.74 -38.30
C TRP A 207 8.49 -36.17 -38.19
N GLU A 208 8.21 -36.90 -37.11
CA GLU A 208 8.67 -38.25 -36.90
C GLU A 208 8.16 -39.22 -38.03
N GLN A 209 6.93 -39.02 -38.48
CA GLN A 209 6.38 -39.79 -39.61
C GLN A 209 7.07 -39.41 -40.92
N PHE A 210 7.30 -38.12 -41.16
CA PHE A 210 8.01 -37.61 -42.31
C PHE A 210 9.46 -38.10 -42.36
N ASP A 211 10.22 -37.98 -41.28
CA ASP A 211 11.60 -38.44 -41.18
C ASP A 211 11.73 -39.95 -41.39
N ASN A 212 10.84 -40.72 -40.79
CA ASN A 212 10.78 -42.16 -40.99
C ASN A 212 10.46 -42.51 -42.44
N ALA A 213 9.51 -41.84 -43.09
CA ALA A 213 9.16 -42.09 -44.48
C ALA A 213 10.35 -41.85 -45.41
N LEU A 214 11.11 -40.75 -45.21
CA LEU A 214 12.28 -40.44 -46.00
C LEU A 214 13.40 -41.48 -45.92
N ASN A 215 13.51 -42.19 -44.82
CA ASN A 215 14.53 -43.25 -44.67
C ASN A 215 14.31 -44.46 -45.61
N TYR A 216 13.07 -44.71 -46.00
CA TYR A 216 12.69 -45.87 -46.83
C TYR A 216 12.24 -45.49 -48.25
N GLU A 217 11.74 -44.30 -48.47
CA GLU A 217 11.28 -43.80 -49.76
C GLU A 217 12.45 -43.51 -50.72
N ARG A 218 12.31 -43.95 -51.98
CA ARG A 218 13.33 -43.75 -53.04
C ARG A 218 12.73 -43.08 -54.29
N ASN A 219 11.40 -42.96 -54.35
CA ASN A 219 10.73 -42.31 -55.46
C ASN A 219 10.75 -40.78 -55.28
N PRO A 220 11.44 -40.04 -56.22
CA PRO A 220 11.56 -38.61 -56.08
C PRO A 220 10.23 -37.85 -56.07
N LYS A 221 9.22 -38.33 -56.79
CA LYS A 221 7.88 -37.73 -56.80
C LYS A 221 7.20 -37.88 -55.43
N ARG A 222 7.37 -39.07 -54.82
CA ARG A 222 6.78 -39.31 -53.52
C ARG A 222 7.49 -38.53 -52.41
N ILE A 223 8.80 -38.40 -52.53
CA ILE A 223 9.60 -37.57 -51.60
C ILE A 223 9.11 -36.11 -51.66
N ARG A 224 8.97 -35.52 -52.87
CA ARG A 224 8.42 -34.18 -53.02
C ARG A 224 7.02 -34.03 -52.42
N GLN A 225 6.16 -35.01 -52.65
CA GLN A 225 4.81 -34.97 -52.05
C GLN A 225 4.84 -34.96 -50.54
N LEU A 226 5.74 -35.73 -49.89
CA LEU A 226 5.94 -35.74 -48.46
C LEU A 226 6.50 -34.38 -47.95
N GLN A 227 7.41 -33.80 -48.72
CA GLN A 227 7.95 -32.47 -48.40
C GLN A 227 6.85 -31.40 -48.48
N ASP A 228 6.09 -31.34 -49.57
CA ASP A 228 5.00 -30.40 -49.78
C ASP A 228 3.94 -30.52 -48.65
N ASP A 229 3.58 -31.73 -48.24
CA ASP A 229 2.63 -31.96 -47.16
C ASP A 229 3.19 -31.44 -45.82
N MET A 230 4.44 -31.75 -45.51
CA MET A 230 5.05 -31.30 -44.25
C MET A 230 5.24 -29.78 -44.22
N ILE A 231 5.67 -29.17 -45.33
CA ILE A 231 5.76 -27.69 -45.47
C ILE A 231 4.38 -27.07 -45.24
N GLY A 232 3.34 -27.61 -45.88
CA GLY A 232 1.97 -27.10 -45.74
C GLY A 232 1.49 -27.15 -44.26
N LYS A 233 1.84 -28.17 -43.50
CA LYS A 233 1.50 -28.27 -42.08
C LYS A 233 2.25 -27.23 -41.24
N ILE A 234 3.55 -27.01 -41.52
CA ILE A 234 4.36 -26.01 -40.82
C ILE A 234 3.84 -24.59 -41.15
N ASP A 235 3.61 -24.27 -42.44
CA ASP A 235 3.11 -22.97 -42.86
C ASP A 235 1.73 -22.67 -42.26
N PHE A 236 0.85 -23.67 -42.18
CA PHE A 236 -0.44 -23.56 -41.54
C PHE A 236 -0.28 -23.27 -40.02
N ALA A 237 0.60 -24.00 -39.33
CA ALA A 237 0.84 -23.81 -37.92
C ALA A 237 1.41 -22.42 -37.61
N ILE A 238 2.38 -21.95 -38.39
CA ILE A 238 2.94 -20.59 -38.22
C ILE A 238 1.85 -19.55 -38.35
N LYS A 239 1.00 -19.66 -39.42
CA LYS A 239 -0.09 -18.73 -39.65
C LYS A 239 -1.12 -18.73 -38.51
N GLU A 240 -1.52 -19.87 -37.99
CA GLU A 240 -2.44 -19.99 -36.85
C GLU A 240 -1.84 -19.34 -35.60
N ILE A 241 -0.57 -19.63 -35.28
CA ILE A 241 0.15 -19.06 -34.16
C ILE A 241 0.21 -17.54 -34.24
N GLU A 242 0.57 -16.98 -35.41
CA GLU A 242 0.64 -15.53 -35.61
C GLU A 242 -0.75 -14.86 -35.52
N THR A 243 -1.80 -15.53 -35.99
CA THR A 243 -3.16 -14.99 -36.01
C THR A 243 -3.79 -15.00 -34.60
N ASP A 244 -3.58 -16.05 -33.83
CA ASP A 244 -4.23 -16.25 -32.53
C ASP A 244 -3.44 -15.64 -31.37
N TRP A 245 -2.20 -15.19 -31.61
CA TRP A 245 -1.38 -14.61 -30.57
C TRP A 245 -1.90 -13.24 -30.14
N SER A 246 -2.20 -13.09 -28.84
CA SER A 246 -2.76 -11.87 -28.27
C SER A 246 -1.97 -11.31 -27.07
N VAL A 247 -0.86 -11.94 -26.71
CA VAL A 247 0.01 -11.43 -25.64
C VAL A 247 0.86 -10.30 -26.17
N SER A 248 0.77 -9.14 -25.51
CA SER A 248 1.63 -7.99 -25.85
C SER A 248 3.03 -8.21 -25.26
N PRO A 249 4.11 -8.02 -26.02
CA PRO A 249 5.47 -8.14 -25.50
C PRO A 249 5.87 -7.00 -24.54
N SER A 250 4.96 -6.04 -24.28
CA SER A 250 5.23 -4.96 -23.34
C SER A 250 5.17 -5.45 -21.90
N ALA A 251 6.13 -5.04 -21.08
CA ALA A 251 6.09 -5.32 -19.66
C ALA A 251 4.80 -4.82 -19.00
N LEU A 252 4.28 -5.56 -18.03
CA LEU A 252 3.14 -5.13 -17.24
C LEU A 252 3.51 -3.93 -16.38
N ALA A 253 2.71 -2.87 -16.45
CA ALA A 253 2.89 -1.70 -15.60
C ALA A 253 2.39 -2.01 -14.18
N ILE A 254 3.29 -2.43 -13.31
CA ILE A 254 3.01 -2.65 -11.88
C ILE A 254 3.52 -1.43 -11.12
N GLY A 255 2.60 -0.61 -10.60
CA GLY A 255 2.97 0.53 -9.75
C GLY A 255 3.45 0.09 -8.36
N PRO A 256 4.13 0.98 -7.61
CA PRO A 256 4.69 0.65 -6.29
C PRO A 256 3.65 0.10 -5.30
N TYR A 257 2.43 0.61 -5.36
CA TYR A 257 1.33 0.16 -4.49
C TYR A 257 0.88 -1.26 -4.83
N GLN A 258 0.71 -1.57 -6.11
CA GLN A 258 0.37 -2.92 -6.57
C GLN A 258 1.49 -3.90 -6.25
N GLY A 259 2.75 -3.52 -6.48
CA GLY A 259 3.92 -4.32 -6.11
C GLY A 259 3.97 -4.63 -4.62
N PHE A 260 3.67 -3.65 -3.77
CA PHE A 260 3.54 -3.89 -2.33
C PHE A 260 2.42 -4.89 -1.99
N LEU A 261 1.24 -4.76 -2.60
CA LEU A 261 0.13 -5.70 -2.36
C LEU A 261 0.49 -7.14 -2.79
N LEU A 262 1.17 -7.29 -3.91
CA LEU A 262 1.64 -8.58 -4.42
C LEU A 262 2.71 -9.20 -3.51
N SER A 263 3.65 -8.40 -3.02
CA SER A 263 4.72 -8.88 -2.11
C SER A 263 4.19 -9.43 -0.79
N LEU A 264 3.02 -8.97 -0.32
CA LEU A 264 2.35 -9.53 0.87
C LEU A 264 1.93 -11.00 0.68
N HIS A 265 1.83 -11.45 -0.56
CA HIS A 265 1.51 -12.83 -0.93
C HIS A 265 2.74 -13.60 -1.48
N GLY A 266 3.95 -13.04 -1.35
CA GLY A 266 5.17 -13.67 -1.83
C GLY A 266 5.37 -13.57 -3.35
N ILE A 267 4.58 -12.74 -4.05
CA ILE A 267 4.64 -12.59 -5.50
C ILE A 267 5.70 -11.54 -5.86
N ASN A 268 6.66 -11.93 -6.70
CA ASN A 268 7.68 -11.03 -7.20
C ASN A 268 7.13 -10.15 -8.34
N SER A 269 7.00 -8.85 -8.07
CA SER A 269 6.45 -7.90 -9.04
C SER A 269 7.36 -7.66 -10.25
N GLU A 270 8.66 -7.88 -10.14
CA GLU A 270 9.60 -7.74 -11.27
C GLU A 270 9.45 -8.90 -12.24
N GLU A 271 9.42 -10.13 -11.74
CA GLU A 271 9.17 -11.33 -12.55
C GLU A 271 7.80 -11.28 -13.20
N LEU A 272 6.77 -10.94 -12.43
CA LEU A 272 5.42 -10.76 -12.96
C LEU A 272 5.34 -9.69 -14.05
N SER A 273 6.06 -8.58 -13.91
CA SER A 273 6.07 -7.52 -14.92
C SER A 273 6.77 -7.94 -16.23
N ALA A 274 7.69 -8.90 -16.15
CA ALA A 274 8.41 -9.45 -17.29
C ALA A 274 7.68 -10.64 -17.97
N SER A 275 6.65 -11.19 -17.33
CA SER A 275 5.92 -12.38 -17.81
C SER A 275 5.41 -12.26 -19.27
N PRO A 276 4.81 -11.13 -19.74
CA PRO A 276 4.40 -10.99 -21.14
C PRO A 276 5.58 -11.00 -22.12
N GLN A 277 6.74 -10.46 -21.69
CA GLN A 277 7.95 -10.48 -22.53
C GLN A 277 8.49 -11.89 -22.65
N LEU A 278 8.47 -12.66 -21.58
CA LEU A 278 8.87 -14.07 -21.56
C LEU A 278 7.96 -14.89 -22.46
N ALA A 279 6.64 -14.74 -22.35
CA ALA A 279 5.68 -15.45 -23.21
C ALA A 279 5.88 -15.09 -24.69
N ALA A 280 6.12 -13.80 -25.00
CA ALA A 280 6.40 -13.35 -26.37
C ALA A 280 7.74 -13.89 -26.91
N MET A 281 8.75 -14.06 -26.04
CA MET A 281 9.99 -14.71 -26.41
C MET A 281 9.74 -16.16 -26.84
N TYR A 282 9.04 -16.94 -26.04
CA TYR A 282 8.66 -18.32 -26.43
C TYR A 282 7.91 -18.37 -27.74
N HIS A 283 7.01 -17.44 -27.98
CA HIS A 283 6.27 -17.34 -29.25
C HIS A 283 7.23 -17.11 -30.45
N ASN A 284 8.11 -16.13 -30.35
CA ASN A 284 9.03 -15.77 -31.43
C ASN A 284 10.05 -16.88 -31.70
N ASP A 285 10.66 -17.41 -30.63
CA ASP A 285 11.63 -18.50 -30.72
C ASP A 285 11.00 -19.75 -31.34
N PHE A 286 9.72 -20.00 -31.05
CA PHE A 286 9.01 -21.14 -31.64
C PHE A 286 8.74 -20.94 -33.14
N ILE A 287 8.36 -19.74 -33.58
CA ILE A 287 8.20 -19.43 -35.01
C ILE A 287 9.55 -19.53 -35.71
N ASP A 288 10.63 -19.01 -35.15
CA ASP A 288 11.97 -19.11 -35.71
C ASP A 288 12.42 -20.60 -35.83
N MET A 289 12.13 -21.39 -34.79
CA MET A 289 12.36 -22.82 -34.83
C MET A 289 11.59 -23.51 -35.97
N LEU A 290 10.30 -23.19 -36.13
CA LEU A 290 9.47 -23.75 -37.20
C LEU A 290 10.01 -23.38 -38.60
N ASN A 291 10.50 -22.17 -38.78
CA ASN A 291 11.16 -21.74 -40.04
C ASN A 291 12.44 -22.52 -40.33
N ILE A 292 13.25 -22.83 -39.29
CA ILE A 292 14.42 -23.70 -39.43
C ILE A 292 14.01 -25.13 -39.82
N VAL A 293 12.99 -25.68 -39.18
CA VAL A 293 12.46 -27.01 -39.52
C VAL A 293 11.90 -27.02 -40.95
N ARG A 294 11.19 -25.96 -41.35
CA ARG A 294 10.69 -25.80 -42.73
C ARG A 294 11.82 -25.86 -43.76
N ALA A 295 12.90 -25.11 -43.54
CA ALA A 295 14.09 -25.15 -44.41
C ALA A 295 14.72 -26.55 -44.45
N SER A 296 14.72 -27.29 -43.33
CA SER A 296 15.18 -28.68 -43.26
C SER A 296 14.31 -29.66 -44.07
N VAL A 297 13.01 -29.35 -44.25
CA VAL A 297 12.13 -30.13 -45.11
C VAL A 297 12.44 -29.88 -46.58
N GLU A 298 12.79 -28.64 -46.96
CA GLU A 298 13.15 -28.27 -48.36
C GLU A 298 14.46 -28.97 -48.78
N ASP A 299 15.46 -29.01 -47.90
CA ASP A 299 16.73 -29.73 -48.11
C ASP A 299 17.04 -30.74 -47.00
N PRO A 300 16.46 -31.93 -47.04
CA PRO A 300 16.46 -32.88 -45.95
C PRO A 300 17.78 -33.70 -45.86
N THR A 301 18.85 -33.04 -45.50
CA THR A 301 20.13 -33.75 -45.16
C THR A 301 19.99 -34.55 -43.86
N ALA A 302 20.84 -35.55 -43.65
CA ALA A 302 20.83 -36.32 -42.40
C ALA A 302 21.06 -35.40 -41.17
N ILE A 303 21.86 -34.35 -41.33
CA ILE A 303 22.18 -33.38 -40.28
C ILE A 303 20.96 -32.50 -39.99
N SER A 304 20.38 -31.87 -41.04
CA SER A 304 19.25 -30.97 -40.86
C SER A 304 18.04 -31.69 -40.23
N ARG A 305 17.79 -32.95 -40.61
CA ARG A 305 16.73 -33.76 -40.01
C ARG A 305 16.95 -34.09 -38.55
N ARG A 306 18.20 -34.40 -38.15
CA ARG A 306 18.55 -34.62 -36.74
C ARG A 306 18.41 -33.36 -35.92
N TYR A 307 18.78 -32.23 -36.50
CA TYR A 307 18.62 -30.93 -35.85
C TYR A 307 17.15 -30.59 -35.62
N SER A 308 16.32 -30.74 -36.62
CA SER A 308 14.87 -30.53 -36.47
C SER A 308 14.27 -31.42 -35.38
N THR A 309 14.71 -32.67 -35.28
CA THR A 309 14.27 -33.57 -34.21
C THR A 309 14.73 -33.07 -32.83
N ALA A 310 15.94 -32.51 -32.73
CA ALA A 310 16.47 -31.91 -31.50
C ALA A 310 15.68 -30.64 -31.13
N LEU A 311 15.35 -29.79 -32.09
CA LEU A 311 14.58 -28.56 -31.90
C LEU A 311 13.16 -28.85 -31.36
N PHE A 312 12.45 -29.83 -31.87
CA PHE A 312 11.15 -30.24 -31.34
C PHE A 312 11.23 -30.71 -29.88
N LYS A 313 12.29 -31.44 -29.52
CA LYS A 313 12.50 -31.90 -28.13
C LYS A 313 12.90 -30.71 -27.22
N PHE A 314 13.74 -29.84 -27.69
CA PHE A 314 14.13 -28.64 -26.96
C PHE A 314 12.89 -27.77 -26.64
N SER A 315 12.05 -27.50 -27.63
CA SER A 315 10.82 -26.75 -27.46
C SER A 315 9.85 -27.43 -26.46
N GLU A 316 9.73 -28.78 -26.55
CA GLU A 316 8.91 -29.53 -25.59
C GLU A 316 9.38 -29.34 -24.14
N TYR A 317 10.70 -29.45 -23.89
CA TYR A 317 11.26 -29.25 -22.56
C TYR A 317 11.15 -27.80 -22.08
N SER A 318 11.38 -26.85 -22.98
CA SER A 318 11.24 -25.42 -22.68
C SER A 318 9.81 -25.04 -22.32
N PHE A 319 8.82 -25.53 -23.04
CA PHE A 319 7.40 -25.33 -22.71
C PHE A 319 7.03 -25.98 -21.37
N ASN A 320 7.56 -27.18 -21.08
CA ASN A 320 7.36 -27.83 -19.80
C ASN A 320 7.93 -26.99 -18.63
N ALA A 321 9.13 -26.45 -18.78
CA ALA A 321 9.72 -25.56 -17.78
C ALA A 321 8.88 -24.30 -17.57
N TYR A 322 8.40 -23.69 -18.65
CA TYR A 322 7.49 -22.53 -18.58
C TYR A 322 6.20 -22.85 -17.80
N TYR A 323 5.59 -23.99 -18.04
CA TYR A 323 4.40 -24.38 -17.29
C TYR A 323 4.66 -24.55 -15.81
N ALA A 324 5.76 -25.20 -15.46
CA ALA A 324 6.12 -25.38 -14.06
C ALA A 324 6.33 -24.03 -13.37
N ALA A 325 6.96 -23.06 -14.06
CA ALA A 325 7.14 -21.71 -13.55
C ALA A 325 5.80 -20.98 -13.36
N ALA A 326 4.93 -21.01 -14.38
CA ALA A 326 3.60 -20.40 -14.29
C ALA A 326 2.73 -21.00 -13.17
N LEU A 327 2.83 -22.32 -12.97
CA LEU A 327 2.15 -23.02 -11.88
C LEU A 327 2.70 -22.61 -10.52
N SER A 328 4.02 -22.53 -10.37
CA SER A 328 4.67 -22.07 -9.15
C SER A 328 4.19 -20.68 -8.77
N GLU A 329 4.23 -19.73 -9.70
CA GLU A 329 3.73 -18.37 -9.46
C GLU A 329 2.25 -18.36 -9.06
N LEU A 330 1.41 -19.12 -9.76
CA LEU A 330 -0.02 -19.16 -9.47
C LEU A 330 -0.35 -19.72 -8.08
N THR A 331 0.53 -20.51 -7.47
CA THR A 331 0.32 -21.02 -6.08
C THR A 331 0.37 -19.91 -5.04
N HIS A 332 1.06 -18.79 -5.30
CA HIS A 332 1.17 -17.65 -4.40
C HIS A 332 -0.07 -16.73 -4.43
N PHE A 333 -0.93 -16.86 -5.43
CA PHE A 333 -2.13 -16.01 -5.52
C PHE A 333 -3.25 -16.49 -4.59
N PRO A 334 -3.80 -15.64 -3.71
CA PRO A 334 -4.89 -16.02 -2.81
C PRO A 334 -6.21 -16.23 -3.55
N GLY A 335 -6.93 -17.25 -3.18
CA GLY A 335 -8.31 -17.48 -3.61
C GLY A 335 -8.48 -18.45 -4.78
N ASN A 336 -9.40 -18.17 -5.72
CA ASN A 336 -9.89 -19.10 -6.75
C ASN A 336 -8.89 -19.44 -7.88
N THR A 337 -7.60 -19.19 -7.72
CA THR A 337 -6.58 -19.46 -8.74
C THR A 337 -6.49 -20.92 -9.10
N ARG A 338 -6.65 -21.79 -8.10
CA ARG A 338 -6.72 -23.24 -8.32
C ARG A 338 -7.88 -23.62 -9.23
N THR A 339 -9.07 -23.06 -9.00
CA THR A 339 -10.26 -23.32 -9.81
C THR A 339 -10.08 -22.82 -11.24
N THR A 340 -9.50 -21.64 -11.42
CA THR A 340 -9.22 -21.07 -12.73
C THR A 340 -8.21 -21.94 -13.50
N PHE A 341 -7.20 -22.44 -12.81
CA PHE A 341 -6.21 -23.32 -13.40
C PHE A 341 -6.75 -24.72 -13.70
N GLU A 342 -7.57 -25.28 -12.81
CA GLU A 342 -8.28 -26.54 -13.06
C GLU A 342 -9.25 -26.44 -14.25
N GLU A 343 -9.87 -25.27 -14.47
CA GLU A 343 -10.69 -25.03 -15.66
C GLU A 343 -9.85 -24.98 -16.93
N LEU A 344 -8.71 -24.30 -16.93
CA LEU A 344 -7.78 -24.28 -18.06
C LEU A 344 -7.24 -25.66 -18.39
N SER A 345 -6.82 -26.41 -17.37
CA SER A 345 -6.28 -27.77 -17.58
C SER A 345 -7.28 -28.74 -18.17
N LYS A 346 -8.59 -28.49 -18.02
CA LYS A 346 -9.65 -29.30 -18.68
C LYS A 346 -9.69 -29.07 -20.19
N HIS A 347 -9.26 -27.94 -20.68
CA HIS A 347 -9.17 -27.60 -22.09
C HIS A 347 -7.82 -27.94 -22.70
N TRP A 348 -6.84 -28.34 -21.89
CA TRP A 348 -5.52 -28.73 -22.36
C TRP A 348 -5.49 -30.20 -22.70
N THR A 349 -5.37 -30.49 -23.97
CA THR A 349 -5.33 -31.87 -24.50
C THR A 349 -4.01 -32.57 -24.17
N TYR A 350 -2.95 -31.79 -23.96
CA TYR A 350 -1.63 -32.27 -23.57
C TYR A 350 -1.17 -31.59 -22.28
N PHE A 351 -1.48 -32.25 -21.16
CA PHE A 351 -0.94 -31.84 -19.86
C PHE A 351 -0.08 -33.01 -19.35
N PRO A 352 1.23 -32.81 -19.18
CA PRO A 352 2.09 -33.87 -18.68
C PRO A 352 1.54 -34.41 -17.36
N ALA A 353 1.35 -35.70 -17.26
CA ALA A 353 0.74 -36.39 -16.09
C ALA A 353 1.51 -36.15 -14.77
N GLN A 354 2.73 -35.65 -14.88
CA GLN A 354 3.59 -35.27 -13.75
C GLN A 354 3.22 -33.93 -13.09
N TYR A 355 2.41 -33.08 -13.75
CA TYR A 355 2.02 -31.80 -13.18
C TYR A 355 0.81 -31.96 -12.27
N LYS A 356 1.03 -31.68 -11.00
CA LYS A 356 -0.02 -31.62 -9.98
C LYS A 356 -0.25 -30.17 -9.58
N LEU A 357 -1.50 -29.84 -9.34
CA LEU A 357 -1.87 -28.51 -8.87
C LEU A 357 -1.80 -28.44 -7.35
N GLY A 358 -1.27 -27.32 -6.82
CA GLY A 358 -1.24 -27.03 -5.39
C GLY A 358 -0.17 -27.79 -4.63
N GLU A 359 0.87 -28.25 -5.31
CA GLU A 359 2.10 -28.71 -4.69
C GLU A 359 2.92 -27.49 -4.20
N ASP A 360 3.98 -27.73 -3.44
CA ASP A 360 4.85 -26.67 -2.95
C ASP A 360 5.79 -26.14 -4.04
N GLU A 361 6.41 -25.00 -3.78
CA GLU A 361 7.35 -24.34 -4.70
C GLU A 361 8.50 -25.26 -5.10
N SER A 362 9.03 -26.03 -4.16
CA SER A 362 10.17 -26.92 -4.40
C SER A 362 9.85 -28.04 -5.41
N TYR A 363 8.59 -28.46 -5.48
CA TYR A 363 8.12 -29.41 -6.48
C TYR A 363 8.22 -28.85 -7.90
N TYR A 364 7.77 -27.60 -8.09
CA TYR A 364 7.82 -26.95 -9.39
C TYR A 364 9.25 -26.57 -9.77
N GLU A 365 10.08 -26.07 -8.85
CA GLU A 365 11.49 -25.78 -9.06
C GLU A 365 12.25 -27.02 -9.55
N ASN A 366 11.98 -28.19 -8.97
CA ASN A 366 12.60 -29.44 -9.41
C ASN A 366 12.21 -29.80 -10.84
N ILE A 367 10.98 -29.56 -11.24
CA ILE A 367 10.54 -29.77 -12.63
C ILE A 367 11.23 -28.79 -13.56
N ILE A 368 11.24 -27.49 -13.22
CA ILE A 368 11.90 -26.45 -14.01
C ILE A 368 13.36 -26.83 -14.27
N ASN A 369 14.10 -27.10 -13.21
CA ASN A 369 15.51 -27.48 -13.30
C ASN A 369 15.75 -28.74 -14.14
N THR A 370 14.85 -29.73 -14.02
CA THR A 370 14.95 -30.98 -14.77
C THR A 370 14.70 -30.76 -16.26
N GLU A 371 13.68 -30.01 -16.62
CA GLU A 371 13.31 -29.76 -18.01
C GLU A 371 14.31 -28.81 -18.69
N GLN A 372 14.82 -27.78 -17.99
CA GLN A 372 15.90 -26.93 -18.47
C GLN A 372 17.16 -27.74 -18.77
N LYS A 373 17.58 -28.59 -17.84
CA LYS A 373 18.73 -29.47 -18.05
C LYS A 373 18.54 -30.39 -19.26
N ARG A 374 17.33 -30.93 -19.48
CA ARG A 374 17.03 -31.75 -20.64
C ARG A 374 17.12 -30.95 -21.94
N ALA A 375 16.67 -29.71 -21.95
CA ALA A 375 16.77 -28.79 -23.07
C ALA A 375 18.26 -28.52 -23.40
N ASP A 376 19.06 -28.18 -22.40
CA ASP A 376 20.50 -27.93 -22.54
C ASP A 376 21.24 -29.16 -23.04
N ASP A 377 20.93 -30.34 -22.50
CA ASP A 377 21.54 -31.61 -22.92
C ASP A 377 21.25 -31.94 -24.41
N VAL A 378 20.07 -31.57 -24.90
CA VAL A 378 19.73 -31.77 -26.32
C VAL A 378 20.52 -30.85 -27.22
N LEU A 379 20.62 -29.56 -26.89
CA LEU A 379 21.39 -28.57 -27.65
C LEU A 379 22.88 -28.87 -27.63
N SER A 380 23.46 -29.19 -26.46
CA SER A 380 24.88 -29.51 -26.31
C SER A 380 25.28 -30.73 -27.15
N LYS A 381 24.46 -31.77 -27.18
CA LYS A 381 24.72 -32.92 -28.05
C LYS A 381 24.69 -32.56 -29.53
N TYR A 382 23.82 -31.64 -29.92
CA TYR A 382 23.76 -31.19 -31.28
C TYR A 382 24.95 -30.30 -31.67
N GLU A 383 25.34 -29.36 -30.79
CA GLU A 383 26.54 -28.54 -30.97
C GLU A 383 27.79 -29.39 -31.15
N GLY A 384 27.99 -30.36 -30.26
CA GLY A 384 29.11 -31.29 -30.38
C GLY A 384 29.10 -32.12 -31.67
N TYR A 385 27.90 -32.42 -32.20
CA TYR A 385 27.77 -33.12 -33.49
C TYR A 385 28.08 -32.18 -34.66
N LEU A 386 27.71 -30.89 -34.62
CA LEU A 386 28.10 -29.91 -35.63
C LEU A 386 29.61 -29.71 -35.68
N GLU A 387 30.25 -29.51 -34.52
CA GLU A 387 31.73 -29.36 -34.44
C GLU A 387 32.43 -30.56 -35.05
N GLN A 388 31.96 -31.80 -34.80
CA GLN A 388 32.51 -32.98 -35.43
C GLN A 388 32.32 -32.98 -36.94
N LYS A 389 31.20 -32.50 -37.45
CA LYS A 389 30.88 -32.44 -38.87
C LYS A 389 31.68 -31.39 -39.60
N ASP A 390 31.87 -30.22 -38.98
CA ASP A 390 32.73 -29.17 -39.52
C ASP A 390 34.19 -29.65 -39.66
N ALA A 391 34.71 -30.35 -38.65
CA ALA A 391 36.03 -30.95 -38.71
C ALA A 391 36.15 -32.03 -39.82
N GLU A 392 35.12 -32.87 -40.02
CA GLU A 392 35.06 -33.83 -41.12
C GLU A 392 35.02 -33.11 -42.49
N LEU A 393 34.30 -32.00 -42.59
CA LEU A 393 34.21 -31.21 -43.82
C LEU A 393 35.57 -30.55 -44.18
N GLU A 394 36.22 -29.95 -43.20
CA GLU A 394 37.56 -29.38 -43.38
C GLU A 394 38.59 -30.45 -43.82
N ASP A 395 38.46 -31.67 -43.28
CA ASP A 395 39.35 -32.77 -43.69
C ASP A 395 39.09 -33.20 -45.13
N LEU A 396 37.79 -33.25 -45.53
CA LEU A 396 37.39 -33.55 -46.93
C LEU A 396 37.82 -32.46 -47.92
N GLU A 397 37.70 -31.19 -47.57
CA GLU A 397 38.17 -30.06 -48.36
C GLU A 397 39.68 -30.15 -48.57
N ARG A 398 40.47 -30.34 -47.49
CA ARG A 398 41.92 -30.53 -47.62
C ARG A 398 42.29 -31.71 -48.51
N ARG A 399 41.57 -32.82 -48.46
CA ARG A 399 41.78 -33.98 -49.34
C ARG A 399 41.41 -33.69 -50.79
N SER A 400 40.34 -32.91 -51.00
CA SER A 400 39.93 -32.47 -52.35
C SER A 400 41.03 -31.60 -52.96
N ASP A 401 41.51 -30.59 -52.24
CA ASP A 401 42.54 -29.67 -52.68
C ASP A 401 43.86 -30.43 -53.03
N ALA A 402 44.23 -31.39 -52.16
CA ALA A 402 45.40 -32.22 -52.40
C ALA A 402 45.27 -33.13 -53.64
N LEU A 403 44.03 -33.64 -53.92
CA LEU A 403 43.72 -34.40 -55.14
C LEU A 403 43.77 -33.51 -56.38
N GLU A 404 43.24 -32.31 -56.30
CA GLU A 404 43.24 -31.32 -57.39
C GLU A 404 44.68 -30.90 -57.76
N GLU A 405 45.52 -30.64 -56.76
CA GLU A 405 46.93 -30.35 -56.92
C GLU A 405 47.69 -31.49 -57.59
N LYS A 406 47.34 -32.73 -57.18
CA LYS A 406 47.96 -33.95 -57.78
C LYS A 406 47.50 -34.16 -59.25
N ILE A 407 46.23 -33.89 -59.57
CA ILE A 407 45.71 -33.96 -60.93
C ILE A 407 46.38 -32.91 -61.79
N ASN A 408 46.50 -31.67 -61.31
CA ASN A 408 47.19 -30.57 -62.00
C ASN A 408 48.66 -30.85 -62.25
N SER A 409 49.35 -31.52 -61.31
CA SER A 409 50.79 -31.96 -61.46
C SER A 409 50.95 -33.05 -62.51
N LEU A 410 49.94 -33.95 -62.64
CA LEU A 410 49.92 -35.01 -63.64
C LEU A 410 49.59 -34.55 -65.05
N SER A 411 48.82 -33.44 -65.18
CA SER A 411 48.41 -32.85 -66.49
C SER A 411 49.45 -31.92 -67.09
N ASN A 412 50.42 -31.49 -66.29
CA ASN A 412 51.54 -30.63 -66.68
C ASN A 412 52.88 -31.40 -67.01
N ASN A 413 52.83 -32.74 -66.87
CA ASN A 413 53.90 -33.66 -67.34
C ASN A 413 53.42 -34.43 -68.55
#